data_0d9837d7403ecc6180f5f41a8a52f2c2
#
_entry.id   0d9837d7403ecc6180f5f41a8a52f2c2
#
_cell.length_a   1.000
_cell.length_b   1.000
_cell.length_c   1.000
_cell.angle_alpha   90.00
_cell.angle_beta   90.00
_cell.angle_gamma   90.00
#
_symmetry.space_group_name_H-M   'P 1'
#
loop_
_entity.id
_entity.type
_entity.pdbx_description
1 polymer ?
#
loop_
_entity_poly.entity_id
_entity_poly.type
_entity_poly.pdbx_seq_one_letter_code
_entity_poly.pdbx_strand_id
1 'polypeptide(L)'
;EYPDFVPSSQAVSLPVENILQNPELPTGCESVALTMVLNYYGHRLAKTEIADRYLLKDPENFVTRFKGDPHDISGDGIYAPGLTETARRFLSEQNAPQKATDLTGTPLSELYPYLDRKIPVIVYDSVYLKTPVDVAEYVTDGETWHFYHNEHCIVLCGYDPLNRRVLVSDALSGLVWREERRFTEIYDARGRMAVVIL
;
A
#
# COMPACT_ATOMS: atom_id res chain seq x y z
N GLU A 1 -13.23 0.47 -13.66
CA GLU A 1 -14.30 0.92 -12.74
C GLU A 1 -15.62 0.27 -13.15
N TYR A 2 -16.35 -0.27 -12.17
CA TYR A 2 -17.67 -0.84 -12.36
C TYR A 2 -18.64 -0.04 -11.47
N PRO A 3 -19.18 1.08 -11.94
CA PRO A 3 -19.99 1.99 -11.13
C PRO A 3 -21.27 1.34 -10.56
N ASP A 4 -21.72 0.23 -11.13
CA ASP A 4 -22.95 -0.47 -10.73
C ASP A 4 -22.66 -1.82 -10.01
N PHE A 5 -21.42 -2.05 -9.54
CA PHE A 5 -21.09 -3.30 -8.85
C PHE A 5 -21.76 -3.37 -7.48
N VAL A 6 -22.58 -4.41 -7.28
CA VAL A 6 -23.22 -4.70 -6.00
C VAL A 6 -22.50 -5.89 -5.35
N PRO A 7 -21.85 -5.69 -4.19
CA PRO A 7 -21.19 -6.78 -3.48
C PRO A 7 -22.18 -7.89 -3.09
N SER A 8 -21.68 -9.12 -3.05
CA SER A 8 -22.46 -10.26 -2.56
C SER A 8 -22.66 -10.21 -1.05
N SER A 9 -23.55 -11.06 -0.53
CA SER A 9 -23.76 -11.22 0.91
C SER A 9 -22.55 -11.82 1.66
N GLN A 10 -21.58 -12.35 0.94
CA GLN A 10 -20.34 -12.90 1.50
C GLN A 10 -19.16 -11.92 1.40
N ALA A 11 -19.39 -10.72 0.87
CA ALA A 11 -18.35 -9.73 0.75
C ALA A 11 -17.89 -9.24 2.13
N VAL A 12 -16.58 -9.15 2.31
CA VAL A 12 -15.93 -8.50 3.44
C VAL A 12 -15.53 -7.09 3.02
N SER A 13 -15.85 -6.09 3.84
CA SER A 13 -15.47 -4.70 3.60
C SER A 13 -15.14 -4.02 4.92
N LEU A 14 -13.95 -3.47 5.02
CA LEU A 14 -13.49 -2.71 6.18
C LEU A 14 -13.70 -1.21 5.92
N PRO A 15 -14.14 -0.44 6.93
CA PRO A 15 -14.39 0.99 6.78
C PRO A 15 -13.08 1.81 6.82
N VAL A 16 -12.17 1.52 5.90
CA VAL A 16 -10.96 2.33 5.72
C VAL A 16 -11.35 3.60 4.97
N GLU A 17 -11.21 4.74 5.63
CA GLU A 17 -11.46 6.03 5.01
C GLU A 17 -10.43 6.31 3.90
N ASN A 18 -10.90 6.66 2.72
CA ASN A 18 -10.02 6.96 1.60
C ASN A 18 -9.44 8.38 1.70
N ILE A 19 -8.15 8.50 1.42
CA ILE A 19 -7.44 9.77 1.32
C ILE A 19 -6.79 9.84 -0.06
N LEU A 20 -7.14 10.87 -0.85
CA LEU A 20 -6.49 11.13 -2.15
C LEU A 20 -5.14 11.82 -1.94
N GLN A 21 -4.09 11.32 -2.59
CA GLN A 21 -2.74 11.85 -2.44
C GLN A 21 -2.55 13.24 -3.03
N ASN A 22 -3.19 13.52 -4.15
CA ASN A 22 -3.08 14.81 -4.84
C ASN A 22 -3.87 15.92 -4.12
N PRO A 23 -3.44 17.21 -4.26
CA PRO A 23 -2.21 17.65 -4.95
C PRO A 23 -0.95 17.60 -4.08
N GLU A 24 -1.02 17.38 -2.77
CA GLU A 24 0.09 17.61 -1.82
C GLU A 24 1.19 16.54 -1.91
N LEU A 25 0.85 15.31 -2.26
CA LEU A 25 1.78 14.17 -2.30
C LEU A 25 1.69 13.43 -3.66
N PRO A 26 2.08 14.05 -4.79
CA PRO A 26 1.89 13.46 -6.12
C PRO A 26 2.58 12.09 -6.31
N THR A 27 3.63 11.81 -5.54
CA THR A 27 4.34 10.51 -5.54
C THR A 27 4.35 9.83 -4.17
N GLY A 28 3.46 10.22 -3.24
CA GLY A 28 3.46 9.75 -1.86
C GLY A 28 2.43 8.67 -1.55
N CYS A 29 2.08 7.79 -2.49
CA CYS A 29 1.05 6.77 -2.31
C CYS A 29 1.29 5.88 -1.08
N GLU A 30 2.53 5.52 -0.78
CA GLU A 30 2.89 4.66 0.35
C GLU A 30 2.64 5.35 1.69
N SER A 31 3.04 6.63 1.81
CA SER A 31 2.77 7.41 3.02
C SER A 31 1.29 7.66 3.21
N VAL A 32 0.53 7.85 2.14
CA VAL A 32 -0.93 8.00 2.20
C VAL A 32 -1.60 6.67 2.56
N ALA A 33 -1.18 5.55 1.97
CA ALA A 33 -1.67 4.22 2.32
C ALA A 33 -1.43 3.91 3.80
N LEU A 34 -0.23 4.20 4.31
CA LEU A 34 0.08 4.05 5.73
C LEU A 34 -0.77 4.97 6.60
N THR A 35 -0.99 6.22 6.20
CA THR A 35 -1.88 7.17 6.90
C THR A 35 -3.30 6.63 6.98
N MET A 36 -3.85 6.10 5.88
CA MET A 36 -5.19 5.50 5.87
C MET A 36 -5.32 4.34 6.87
N VAL A 37 -4.32 3.46 6.93
CA VAL A 37 -4.33 2.32 7.86
C VAL A 37 -4.16 2.78 9.30
N LEU A 38 -3.28 3.71 9.59
CA LEU A 38 -3.12 4.26 10.94
C LEU A 38 -4.37 5.01 11.41
N ASN A 39 -5.03 5.76 10.52
CA ASN A 39 -6.29 6.42 10.82
C ASN A 39 -7.43 5.42 11.06
N TYR A 40 -7.45 4.29 10.37
CA TYR A 40 -8.38 3.19 10.65
C TYR A 40 -8.22 2.68 12.11
N TYR A 41 -7.00 2.70 12.65
CA TYR A 41 -6.73 2.39 14.07
C TYR A 41 -6.93 3.58 15.03
N GLY A 42 -7.36 4.75 14.54
CA GLY A 42 -7.76 5.89 15.36
C GLY A 42 -6.70 6.95 15.59
N HIS A 43 -5.57 6.94 14.87
CA HIS A 43 -4.48 7.91 15.08
C HIS A 43 -4.76 9.34 14.58
N ARG A 44 -5.74 9.55 13.69
CA ARG A 44 -6.18 10.89 13.21
C ARG A 44 -5.07 11.74 12.60
N LEU A 45 -4.24 11.14 11.77
CA LEU A 45 -3.13 11.83 11.10
C LEU A 45 -3.62 12.70 9.94
N ALA A 46 -2.96 13.84 9.76
CA ALA A 46 -3.08 14.60 8.52
C ALA A 46 -2.40 13.84 7.36
N LYS A 47 -2.88 14.05 6.14
CA LYS A 47 -2.39 13.37 4.91
C LYS A 47 -0.87 13.38 4.76
N THR A 48 -0.23 14.50 5.05
CA THR A 48 1.20 14.68 4.83
C THR A 48 2.08 14.26 6.02
N GLU A 49 1.48 13.99 7.19
CA GLU A 49 2.24 13.85 8.44
C GLU A 49 3.25 12.69 8.41
N ILE A 50 2.88 11.55 7.81
CA ILE A 50 3.83 10.43 7.66
C ILE A 50 4.97 10.82 6.72
N ALA A 51 4.65 11.45 5.57
CA ALA A 51 5.65 11.90 4.60
C ALA A 51 6.63 12.93 5.18
N ASP A 52 6.14 13.85 6.02
CA ASP A 52 6.91 14.97 6.55
C ASP A 52 7.80 14.59 7.73
N ARG A 53 7.32 13.70 8.60
CA ARG A 53 7.96 13.45 9.90
C ARG A 53 8.61 12.09 10.04
N TYR A 54 8.10 11.07 9.38
CA TYR A 54 8.49 9.68 9.63
C TYR A 54 9.21 9.02 8.47
N LEU A 55 8.90 9.43 7.24
CA LEU A 55 9.47 8.86 6.04
C LEU A 55 10.97 9.22 5.95
N LEU A 56 11.83 8.18 5.97
CA LEU A 56 13.26 8.38 5.74
C LEU A 56 13.51 8.46 4.23
N LYS A 57 14.26 9.48 3.80
CA LYS A 57 14.57 9.76 2.39
C LYS A 57 16.02 9.43 2.07
N ASP A 58 16.26 8.95 0.86
CA ASP A 58 17.61 8.68 0.31
C ASP A 58 17.56 8.86 -1.21
N PRO A 59 18.56 9.50 -1.85
CA PRO A 59 18.53 9.75 -3.29
C PRO A 59 18.71 8.48 -4.15
N GLU A 60 19.19 7.38 -3.57
CA GLU A 60 19.54 6.19 -4.34
C GLU A 60 18.83 4.92 -3.89
N ASN A 61 18.42 4.82 -2.62
CA ASN A 61 17.82 3.60 -2.06
C ASN A 61 16.31 3.72 -1.93
N PHE A 62 15.55 3.05 -2.80
CA PHE A 62 14.08 2.98 -2.74
C PHE A 62 13.56 1.77 -1.94
N VAL A 63 14.40 0.83 -1.55
CA VAL A 63 13.96 -0.38 -0.82
C VAL A 63 13.67 -0.06 0.65
N THR A 64 14.60 0.61 1.31
CA THR A 64 14.51 0.94 2.74
C THR A 64 14.30 2.41 3.04
N ARG A 65 14.31 3.27 2.01
CA ARG A 65 14.14 4.72 2.10
C ARG A 65 13.28 5.21 0.95
N PHE A 66 12.65 6.35 1.10
CA PHE A 66 11.95 6.99 -0.01
C PHE A 66 12.96 7.66 -0.94
N LYS A 67 12.97 7.24 -2.19
CA LYS A 67 13.84 7.82 -3.21
C LYS A 67 13.19 9.07 -3.79
N GLY A 68 13.79 10.23 -3.55
CA GLY A 68 13.26 11.54 -3.94
C GLY A 68 12.45 12.22 -2.84
N ASP A 69 11.41 12.96 -3.24
CA ASP A 69 10.51 13.66 -2.33
C ASP A 69 9.04 13.37 -2.71
N PRO A 70 8.20 12.87 -1.79
CA PRO A 70 6.78 12.58 -2.07
C PRO A 70 5.95 13.81 -2.43
N HIS A 71 6.44 15.01 -2.12
CA HIS A 71 5.83 16.28 -2.54
C HIS A 71 6.19 16.70 -3.97
N ASP A 72 7.14 16.02 -4.61
CA ASP A 72 7.60 16.32 -5.96
C ASP A 72 7.14 15.23 -6.94
N ILE A 73 6.75 15.63 -8.15
CA ILE A 73 6.34 14.71 -9.21
C ILE A 73 7.49 13.80 -9.70
N SER A 74 8.73 14.16 -9.40
CA SER A 74 9.91 13.36 -9.69
C SER A 74 10.30 12.38 -8.58
N GLY A 75 9.52 12.31 -7.51
CA GLY A 75 9.73 11.30 -6.47
C GLY A 75 9.47 9.89 -7.01
N ASP A 76 10.26 8.91 -6.56
CA ASP A 76 10.15 7.53 -7.03
C ASP A 76 9.29 6.67 -6.10
N GLY A 77 9.65 6.54 -4.81
CA GLY A 77 8.88 5.72 -3.86
C GLY A 77 9.73 5.04 -2.79
N ILE A 78 9.06 4.23 -1.98
CA ILE A 78 9.67 3.38 -0.95
C ILE A 78 8.97 2.01 -0.94
N TYR A 79 9.74 0.92 -0.83
CA TYR A 79 9.18 -0.42 -0.82
C TYR A 79 8.79 -0.92 0.58
N ALA A 80 8.15 -2.10 0.64
CA ALA A 80 7.58 -2.67 1.86
C ALA A 80 8.55 -2.69 3.07
N PRO A 81 9.84 -3.05 2.94
CA PRO A 81 10.77 -2.99 4.07
C PRO A 81 10.90 -1.59 4.66
N GLY A 82 11.07 -0.57 3.83
CA GLY A 82 11.20 0.82 4.28
C GLY A 82 9.89 1.40 4.81
N LEU A 83 8.75 1.05 4.22
CA LEU A 83 7.44 1.46 4.71
C LEU A 83 7.13 0.81 6.07
N THR A 84 7.52 -0.45 6.26
CA THR A 84 7.41 -1.15 7.56
C THR A 84 8.23 -0.45 8.64
N GLU A 85 9.45 -0.03 8.33
CA GLU A 85 10.30 0.72 9.26
C GLU A 85 9.71 2.10 9.57
N THR A 86 9.17 2.79 8.57
CA THR A 86 8.45 4.06 8.74
C THR A 86 7.28 3.91 9.72
N ALA A 87 6.49 2.85 9.56
CA ALA A 87 5.39 2.53 10.46
C ALA A 87 5.87 2.23 11.88
N ARG A 88 6.95 1.44 12.04
CA ARG A 88 7.54 1.13 13.35
C ARG A 88 8.01 2.38 14.09
N ARG A 89 8.64 3.32 13.38
CA ARG A 89 9.07 4.60 13.98
C ARG A 89 7.87 5.39 14.50
N PHE A 90 6.82 5.53 13.70
CA PHE A 90 5.60 6.19 14.13
C PHE A 90 4.99 5.51 15.36
N LEU A 91 4.74 4.19 15.31
CA LEU A 91 4.12 3.43 16.38
C LEU A 91 4.94 3.50 17.69
N SER A 92 6.26 3.45 17.59
CA SER A 92 7.17 3.60 18.73
C SER A 92 7.08 4.98 19.38
N GLU A 93 7.07 6.05 18.57
CA GLU A 93 6.95 7.43 19.09
C GLU A 93 5.60 7.65 19.77
N GLN A 94 4.53 7.04 19.23
CA GLN A 94 3.20 7.13 19.81
C GLN A 94 2.99 6.20 21.03
N ASN A 95 3.96 5.36 21.39
CA ASN A 95 3.81 4.27 22.36
C ASN A 95 2.59 3.39 22.04
N ALA A 96 2.31 3.19 20.78
CA ALA A 96 1.17 2.41 20.30
C ALA A 96 1.40 0.90 20.53
N PRO A 97 0.37 0.12 20.90
CA PRO A 97 0.51 -1.31 21.13
C PRO A 97 0.70 -2.12 19.84
N GLN A 98 0.33 -1.54 18.70
CA GLN A 98 0.39 -2.19 17.39
C GLN A 98 1.85 -2.38 16.93
N LYS A 99 2.02 -3.36 16.02
CA LYS A 99 3.32 -3.67 15.41
C LYS A 99 3.19 -3.72 13.89
N ALA A 100 4.12 -3.08 13.21
CA ALA A 100 4.22 -3.19 11.75
C ALA A 100 5.01 -4.44 11.37
N THR A 101 4.46 -5.21 10.43
CA THR A 101 5.05 -6.44 9.91
C THR A 101 5.07 -6.43 8.39
N ASP A 102 6.24 -6.71 7.82
CA ASP A 102 6.41 -6.95 6.40
C ASP A 102 5.95 -8.37 6.07
N LEU A 103 5.02 -8.50 5.13
CA LEU A 103 4.47 -9.77 4.64
C LEU A 103 4.88 -10.03 3.18
N THR A 104 5.92 -9.39 2.69
CA THR A 104 6.40 -9.57 1.31
C THR A 104 6.58 -11.05 0.98
N GLY A 105 6.10 -11.45 -0.20
CA GLY A 105 6.07 -12.85 -0.66
C GLY A 105 4.76 -13.59 -0.36
N THR A 106 3.88 -13.05 0.47
CA THR A 106 2.60 -13.68 0.82
C THR A 106 1.62 -13.63 -0.36
N PRO A 107 1.04 -14.77 -0.80
CA PRO A 107 0.01 -14.78 -1.84
C PRO A 107 -1.24 -13.98 -1.44
N LEU A 108 -1.94 -13.40 -2.42
CA LEU A 108 -3.15 -12.59 -2.17
C LEU A 108 -4.20 -13.35 -1.34
N SER A 109 -4.42 -14.63 -1.63
CA SER A 109 -5.38 -15.46 -0.90
C SER A 109 -5.07 -15.64 0.59
N GLU A 110 -3.81 -15.53 0.97
CA GLU A 110 -3.35 -15.60 2.36
C GLU A 110 -3.46 -14.25 3.09
N LEU A 111 -3.78 -13.17 2.36
CA LEU A 111 -4.09 -11.86 2.95
C LEU A 111 -5.56 -11.75 3.39
N TYR A 112 -6.48 -12.53 2.81
CA TYR A 112 -7.91 -12.49 3.18
C TYR A 112 -8.19 -12.80 4.65
N PRO A 113 -7.52 -13.76 5.31
CA PRO A 113 -7.67 -13.99 6.75
C PRO A 113 -7.32 -12.77 7.63
N TYR A 114 -6.51 -11.82 7.16
CA TYR A 114 -6.31 -10.54 7.86
C TYR A 114 -7.56 -9.68 7.77
N LEU A 115 -8.19 -9.58 6.60
CA LEU A 115 -9.42 -8.83 6.40
C LEU A 115 -10.57 -9.41 7.24
N ASP A 116 -10.67 -10.74 7.34
CA ASP A 116 -11.65 -11.42 8.20
C ASP A 116 -11.49 -11.04 9.68
N ARG A 117 -10.26 -10.80 10.11
CA ARG A 117 -9.92 -10.32 11.44
C ARG A 117 -9.97 -8.79 11.57
N LYS A 118 -10.49 -8.10 10.55
CA LYS A 118 -10.59 -6.62 10.49
C LYS A 118 -9.23 -5.91 10.49
N ILE A 119 -8.26 -6.49 9.82
CA ILE A 119 -6.92 -5.95 9.65
C ILE A 119 -6.74 -5.59 8.17
N PRO A 120 -6.76 -4.30 7.79
CA PRO A 120 -6.47 -3.88 6.43
C PRO A 120 -4.99 -4.12 6.10
N VAL A 121 -4.69 -4.40 4.83
CA VAL A 121 -3.34 -4.73 4.38
C VAL A 121 -2.87 -3.70 3.37
N ILE A 122 -1.73 -3.07 3.60
CA ILE A 122 -1.08 -2.24 2.58
C ILE A 122 -0.44 -3.19 1.58
N VAL A 123 -0.69 -2.97 0.28
CA VAL A 123 -0.15 -3.81 -0.80
C VAL A 123 0.38 -2.96 -1.93
N TYR A 124 1.33 -3.52 -2.68
CA TYR A 124 1.91 -2.86 -3.85
C TYR A 124 1.36 -3.47 -5.14
N ASP A 125 0.84 -2.61 -5.98
CA ASP A 125 0.38 -2.95 -7.32
C ASP A 125 1.00 -1.99 -8.36
N SER A 126 0.32 -1.68 -9.42
CA SER A 126 0.70 -0.67 -10.40
C SER A 126 -0.44 0.29 -10.66
N VAL A 127 -0.12 1.52 -11.01
CA VAL A 127 -1.11 2.56 -11.34
C VAL A 127 -2.16 2.03 -12.32
N TYR A 128 -3.43 2.01 -11.88
CA TYR A 128 -4.60 1.49 -12.60
C TYR A 128 -4.46 0.01 -13.04
N LEU A 129 -3.71 -0.82 -12.31
CA LEU A 129 -3.43 -2.23 -12.64
C LEU A 129 -2.86 -2.42 -14.06
N LYS A 130 -2.08 -1.46 -14.55
CA LYS A 130 -1.35 -1.61 -15.81
C LYS A 130 -0.17 -2.58 -15.62
N THR A 131 0.27 -3.19 -16.70
CA THR A 131 1.46 -4.06 -16.65
C THR A 131 2.64 -3.28 -16.06
N PRO A 132 3.37 -3.84 -15.08
CA PRO A 132 4.55 -3.20 -14.50
C PRO A 132 5.60 -2.87 -15.58
N VAL A 133 6.19 -1.68 -15.46
CA VAL A 133 7.26 -1.23 -16.35
C VAL A 133 8.55 -1.20 -15.54
N ASP A 134 9.41 -2.17 -15.78
CA ASP A 134 10.72 -2.28 -15.13
C ASP A 134 11.69 -1.23 -15.70
N VAL A 135 12.35 -0.50 -14.83
CA VAL A 135 13.27 0.59 -15.21
C VAL A 135 14.70 0.26 -14.79
N ALA A 136 14.89 -0.36 -13.62
CA ALA A 136 16.23 -0.63 -13.10
C ALA A 136 16.21 -1.81 -12.10
N GLU A 137 17.36 -2.49 -12.00
CA GLU A 137 17.65 -3.46 -10.95
C GLU A 137 18.58 -2.85 -9.90
N TYR A 138 18.30 -3.20 -8.65
CA TYR A 138 19.14 -2.80 -7.50
C TYR A 138 19.44 -4.04 -6.66
N VAL A 139 20.70 -4.13 -6.21
CA VAL A 139 21.11 -5.18 -5.27
C VAL A 139 21.36 -4.55 -3.90
N THR A 140 20.60 -4.98 -2.89
CA THR A 140 20.80 -4.55 -1.52
C THR A 140 20.66 -5.76 -0.59
N ASP A 141 21.56 -5.90 0.38
CA ASP A 141 21.64 -7.02 1.33
C ASP A 141 21.65 -8.42 0.68
N GLY A 142 22.20 -8.50 -0.55
CA GLY A 142 22.30 -9.75 -1.33
C GLY A 142 21.01 -10.13 -2.08
N GLU A 143 19.98 -9.31 -2.03
CA GLU A 143 18.73 -9.48 -2.77
C GLU A 143 18.66 -8.54 -3.96
N THR A 144 18.07 -9.00 -5.08
CA THR A 144 17.81 -8.18 -6.26
C THR A 144 16.40 -7.62 -6.19
N TRP A 145 16.29 -6.31 -6.31
CA TRP A 145 15.04 -5.58 -6.34
C TRP A 145 14.84 -4.89 -7.68
N HIS A 146 13.63 -4.92 -8.19
CA HIS A 146 13.25 -4.27 -9.44
C HIS A 146 12.50 -2.97 -9.15
N PHE A 147 12.98 -1.86 -9.66
CA PHE A 147 12.26 -0.60 -9.65
C PHE A 147 11.31 -0.53 -10.85
N TYR A 148 10.05 -0.24 -10.59
CA TYR A 148 9.01 -0.15 -11.61
C TYR A 148 8.46 1.27 -11.65
N HIS A 149 8.54 1.90 -12.82
CA HIS A 149 8.16 3.30 -13.01
C HIS A 149 6.68 3.60 -12.71
N ASN A 150 5.81 2.62 -12.89
CA ASN A 150 4.39 2.74 -12.62
C ASN A 150 3.97 2.02 -11.33
N GLU A 151 4.86 1.92 -10.37
CA GLU A 151 4.54 1.35 -9.07
C GLU A 151 3.44 2.14 -8.37
N HIS A 152 2.65 1.47 -7.56
CA HIS A 152 1.60 2.10 -6.77
C HIS A 152 1.35 1.32 -5.48
N CYS A 153 1.07 2.05 -4.41
CA CYS A 153 0.79 1.51 -3.10
C CYS A 153 -0.64 1.86 -2.68
N ILE A 154 -1.40 0.86 -2.25
CA ILE A 154 -2.81 1.00 -1.90
C ILE A 154 -3.14 0.20 -0.65
N VAL A 155 -4.37 0.34 -0.14
CA VAL A 155 -4.86 -0.46 0.99
C VAL A 155 -5.91 -1.46 0.51
N LEU A 156 -5.58 -2.75 0.60
CA LEU A 156 -6.56 -3.83 0.47
C LEU A 156 -7.44 -3.83 1.72
N CYS A 157 -8.72 -3.54 1.55
CA CYS A 157 -9.68 -3.38 2.65
C CYS A 157 -10.95 -4.23 2.51
N GLY A 158 -11.00 -5.13 1.52
CA GLY A 158 -12.11 -6.06 1.38
C GLY A 158 -11.94 -7.03 0.21
N TYR A 159 -12.84 -8.00 0.15
CA TYR A 159 -12.93 -8.95 -0.95
C TYR A 159 -14.35 -9.51 -1.07
N ASP A 160 -14.70 -9.98 -2.26
CA ASP A 160 -15.96 -10.65 -2.55
C ASP A 160 -15.68 -12.00 -3.23
N PRO A 161 -15.78 -13.12 -2.50
CA PRO A 161 -15.40 -14.42 -3.04
C PRO A 161 -16.34 -14.91 -4.13
N LEU A 162 -17.63 -14.53 -4.11
CA LEU A 162 -18.60 -14.98 -5.11
C LEU A 162 -18.43 -14.22 -6.44
N ASN A 163 -18.11 -12.93 -6.37
CA ASN A 163 -17.97 -12.09 -7.55
C ASN A 163 -16.51 -11.96 -8.02
N ARG A 164 -15.56 -12.59 -7.32
CA ARG A 164 -14.13 -12.55 -7.63
C ARG A 164 -13.62 -11.12 -7.73
N ARG A 165 -13.83 -10.35 -6.66
CA ARG A 165 -13.45 -8.94 -6.55
C ARG A 165 -12.65 -8.69 -5.27
N VAL A 166 -11.78 -7.70 -5.33
CA VAL A 166 -11.12 -7.11 -4.15
C VAL A 166 -11.52 -5.65 -4.01
N LEU A 167 -11.70 -5.20 -2.78
CA LEU A 167 -11.95 -3.80 -2.46
C LEU A 167 -10.65 -3.16 -2.03
N VAL A 168 -10.31 -2.05 -2.66
CA VAL A 168 -9.11 -1.29 -2.33
C VAL A 168 -9.45 0.17 -2.05
N SER A 169 -8.77 0.74 -1.05
CA SER A 169 -8.71 2.18 -0.85
C SER A 169 -7.43 2.69 -1.53
N ASP A 170 -7.63 3.34 -2.66
CA ASP A 170 -6.59 3.76 -3.59
C ASP A 170 -6.44 5.28 -3.54
N ALA A 171 -5.22 5.75 -3.28
CA ALA A 171 -4.91 7.17 -3.14
C ALA A 171 -5.06 7.99 -4.45
N LEU A 172 -5.23 7.33 -5.61
CA LEU A 172 -5.49 7.97 -6.91
C LEU A 172 -6.95 7.83 -7.38
N SER A 173 -7.62 6.72 -7.04
CA SER A 173 -8.92 6.35 -7.61
C SER A 173 -10.07 6.35 -6.59
N GLY A 174 -9.78 6.49 -5.30
CA GLY A 174 -10.79 6.39 -4.25
C GLY A 174 -11.02 4.94 -3.78
N LEU A 175 -12.17 4.69 -3.17
CA LEU A 175 -12.57 3.36 -2.73
C LEU A 175 -13.20 2.60 -3.92
N VAL A 176 -12.53 1.56 -4.41
CA VAL A 176 -12.90 0.90 -5.67
C VAL A 176 -12.81 -0.62 -5.59
N TRP A 177 -13.76 -1.30 -6.26
CA TRP A 177 -13.70 -2.75 -6.48
C TRP A 177 -12.89 -3.04 -7.76
N ARG A 178 -11.92 -3.96 -7.63
CA ARG A 178 -11.08 -4.43 -8.74
C ARG A 178 -11.35 -5.90 -9.05
N GLU A 179 -11.12 -6.33 -10.28
CA GLU A 179 -11.19 -7.75 -10.65
C GLU A 179 -10.02 -8.50 -10.00
N GLU A 180 -10.34 -9.55 -9.21
CA GLU A 180 -9.37 -10.29 -8.40
C GLU A 180 -8.26 -10.91 -9.24
N ARG A 181 -8.58 -11.49 -10.42
CA ARG A 181 -7.60 -12.13 -11.29
C ARG A 181 -6.54 -11.12 -11.76
N ARG A 182 -6.98 -9.97 -12.29
CA ARG A 182 -6.05 -8.93 -12.75
C ARG A 182 -5.25 -8.35 -11.60
N PHE A 183 -5.89 -8.14 -10.46
CA PHE A 183 -5.21 -7.68 -9.25
C PHE A 183 -4.11 -8.66 -8.82
N THR A 184 -4.42 -9.96 -8.77
CA THR A 184 -3.45 -11.01 -8.43
C THR A 184 -2.26 -11.04 -9.40
N GLU A 185 -2.53 -10.95 -10.71
CA GLU A 185 -1.48 -10.91 -11.74
C GLU A 185 -0.48 -9.76 -11.49
N ILE A 186 -0.98 -8.58 -11.19
CA ILE A 186 -0.13 -7.40 -10.92
C ILE A 186 0.59 -7.52 -9.58
N TYR A 187 -0.12 -7.89 -8.52
CA TYR A 187 0.44 -8.08 -7.19
C TYR A 187 1.58 -9.12 -7.20
N ASP A 188 1.39 -10.25 -7.91
CA ASP A 188 2.42 -11.27 -8.07
C ASP A 188 3.64 -10.71 -8.84
N ALA A 189 3.39 -9.98 -9.94
CA ALA A 189 4.45 -9.35 -10.74
C ALA A 189 5.22 -8.27 -9.96
N ARG A 190 4.61 -7.70 -8.90
CA ARG A 190 5.24 -6.74 -7.99
C ARG A 190 5.96 -7.38 -6.80
N GLY A 191 6.20 -8.69 -6.84
CA GLY A 191 6.90 -9.43 -5.79
C GLY A 191 6.07 -9.67 -4.53
N ARG A 192 4.74 -9.52 -4.60
CA ARG A 192 3.81 -9.73 -3.49
C ARG A 192 4.16 -8.90 -2.26
N MET A 193 4.56 -7.64 -2.47
CA MET A 193 4.91 -6.76 -1.37
C MET A 193 3.66 -6.36 -0.58
N ALA A 194 3.70 -6.59 0.74
CA ALA A 194 2.60 -6.26 1.64
C ALA A 194 3.07 -5.88 3.04
N VAL A 195 2.32 -5.01 3.71
CA VAL A 195 2.59 -4.57 5.08
C VAL A 195 1.29 -4.58 5.89
N VAL A 196 1.33 -5.08 7.12
CA VAL A 196 0.22 -5.03 8.08
C VAL A 196 0.62 -4.32 9.37
N ILE A 197 -0.39 -3.74 10.01
CA ILE A 197 -0.32 -3.21 11.38
C ILE A 197 -1.17 -4.14 12.26
N LEU A 198 -0.54 -4.81 13.24
CA LEU A 198 -1.14 -5.83 14.10
C LEU A 198 -1.24 -5.37 15.55
#